data_cb04368065eb301fa05c6ad11c6686c4
#
_entry.id   cb04368065eb301fa05c6ad11c6686c4
#
_cell.length_a   1.000
_cell.length_b   1.000
_cell.length_c   1.000
_cell.angle_alpha   90.00
_cell.angle_beta   90.00
_cell.angle_gamma   90.00
#
_symmetry.space_group_name_H-M   'P 1'
#
loop_
_entity.id
_entity.type
_entity.pdbx_description
1 polymer ?
#
loop_
_entity_poly.entity_id
_entity_poly.type
_entity_poly.pdbx_seq_one_letter_code
_entity_poly.pdbx_strand_id
1 'polypeptide(L)'
;RHNDAPFIYEKVGNRYDRFMIDEFQDTSTREWENFLPLLGNAMAQSEQTSVLIVGDIKQSIYRWRGGDWEILHRRAARELGEASTETIHLKENFRSLPLVVEFNNRMIGKVVESDNTALNQLLAQAPPHALGGKAREELRDTLQEAYCEHAQSARKKGLHPGYVNITHYAGEPPLIERIKALVNKGFRPKDMMILVRSGTDGTKVASALLDFKRRNTDPRYRFDVMTQEALIVGTAPISSFVIA
;
A
#
# COMPACT_ATOMS: atom_id res chain seq x y z
N ARG A 1 -10.63 -16.95 30.30
CA ARG A 1 -10.77 -16.44 28.92
C ARG A 1 -11.24 -17.63 28.11
N HIS A 2 -12.53 -17.65 27.77
CA HIS A 2 -13.11 -18.71 26.94
C HIS A 2 -12.52 -18.58 25.53
N ASN A 3 -11.84 -19.64 25.11
CA ASN A 3 -11.29 -19.80 23.78
C ASN A 3 -12.35 -20.52 22.93
N ASP A 4 -13.59 -19.99 22.92
CA ASP A 4 -14.64 -20.51 22.07
C ASP A 4 -14.30 -20.10 20.63
N ALA A 5 -14.02 -21.10 19.80
CA ALA A 5 -13.80 -20.87 18.38
C ALA A 5 -15.01 -20.09 17.83
N PRO A 6 -14.81 -18.97 17.15
CA PRO A 6 -15.94 -18.18 16.65
C PRO A 6 -16.88 -19.05 15.83
N PHE A 7 -18.20 -18.88 16.02
CA PHE A 7 -19.28 -19.60 15.33
C PHE A 7 -19.07 -19.69 13.79
N ILE A 8 -18.31 -18.75 13.22
CA ILE A 8 -17.97 -18.76 11.81
C ILE A 8 -17.17 -20.00 11.40
N TYR A 9 -16.35 -20.56 12.31
CA TYR A 9 -15.54 -21.75 12.01
C TYR A 9 -16.40 -23.03 11.89
N GLU A 10 -17.54 -23.07 12.59
CA GLU A 10 -18.51 -24.16 12.43
C GLU A 10 -19.18 -24.11 11.05
N LYS A 11 -19.42 -22.89 10.52
CA LYS A 11 -20.05 -22.72 9.20
C LYS A 11 -19.09 -22.89 8.03
N VAL A 12 -17.85 -22.42 8.16
CA VAL A 12 -16.87 -22.43 7.06
C VAL A 12 -16.14 -23.78 7.00
N GLY A 13 -16.22 -24.56 8.07
CA GLY A 13 -15.44 -25.76 8.24
C GLY A 13 -14.09 -25.48 8.89
N ASN A 14 -13.53 -26.45 9.58
CA ASN A 14 -12.33 -26.34 10.37
C ASN A 14 -11.13 -27.10 9.80
N ARG A 15 -11.23 -27.60 8.56
CA ARG A 15 -10.19 -28.42 7.94
C ARG A 15 -9.63 -27.73 6.72
N TYR A 16 -8.60 -26.94 6.93
CA TYR A 16 -7.82 -26.31 5.89
C TYR A 16 -6.37 -26.79 5.97
N ASP A 17 -5.85 -27.26 4.86
CA ASP A 17 -4.46 -27.76 4.79
C ASP A 17 -3.48 -26.67 4.33
N ARG A 18 -4.00 -25.63 3.65
CA ARG A 18 -3.18 -24.55 3.08
C ARG A 18 -3.85 -23.20 3.23
N PHE A 19 -3.12 -22.26 3.79
CA PHE A 19 -3.54 -20.87 3.90
C PHE A 19 -2.64 -19.99 3.04
N MET A 20 -3.26 -19.13 2.25
CA MET A 20 -2.56 -18.11 1.47
C MET A 20 -3.24 -16.77 1.75
N ILE A 21 -2.54 -15.87 2.40
CA ILE A 21 -3.05 -14.54 2.79
C ILE A 21 -2.17 -13.51 2.10
N ASP A 22 -2.79 -12.71 1.24
CA ASP A 22 -2.13 -11.64 0.49
C ASP A 22 -2.50 -10.27 1.06
N GLU A 23 -1.74 -9.22 0.68
CA GLU A 23 -1.90 -7.83 1.15
C GLU A 23 -1.96 -7.72 2.69
N PHE A 24 -1.19 -8.55 3.37
CA PHE A 24 -1.29 -8.74 4.81
C PHE A 24 -0.92 -7.50 5.64
N GLN A 25 -0.19 -6.54 5.08
CA GLN A 25 0.14 -5.26 5.72
C GLN A 25 -1.10 -4.41 6.06
N ASP A 26 -2.24 -4.70 5.44
CA ASP A 26 -3.50 -3.98 5.65
C ASP A 26 -4.40 -4.66 6.70
N THR A 27 -3.95 -5.80 7.23
CA THR A 27 -4.67 -6.58 8.24
C THR A 27 -4.70 -5.82 9.57
N SER A 28 -5.89 -5.72 10.15
CA SER A 28 -6.06 -5.13 11.48
C SER A 28 -5.74 -6.14 12.59
N THR A 29 -5.44 -5.62 13.79
CA THR A 29 -5.23 -6.47 14.96
C THR A 29 -6.42 -7.40 15.23
N ARG A 30 -7.67 -6.95 15.02
CA ARG A 30 -8.88 -7.78 15.22
C ARG A 30 -8.99 -8.90 14.18
N GLU A 31 -8.69 -8.62 12.93
CA GLU A 31 -8.68 -9.63 11.87
C GLU A 31 -7.63 -10.68 12.16
N TRP A 32 -6.43 -10.25 12.54
CA TRP A 32 -5.35 -11.17 12.93
C TRP A 32 -5.72 -12.05 14.12
N GLU A 33 -6.26 -11.47 15.20
CA GLU A 33 -6.72 -12.20 16.38
C GLU A 33 -7.82 -13.23 16.04
N ASN A 34 -8.64 -12.99 15.02
CA ASN A 34 -9.60 -13.94 14.52
C ASN A 34 -8.95 -15.05 13.67
N PHE A 35 -7.93 -14.75 12.88
CA PHE A 35 -7.23 -15.74 12.07
C PHE A 35 -6.32 -16.65 12.88
N LEU A 36 -5.65 -16.11 13.89
CA LEU A 36 -4.62 -16.81 14.65
C LEU A 36 -5.09 -18.16 15.26
N PRO A 37 -6.27 -18.27 15.90
CA PRO A 37 -6.77 -19.54 16.39
C PRO A 37 -7.02 -20.57 15.28
N LEU A 38 -7.49 -20.12 14.10
CA LEU A 38 -7.73 -21.00 12.95
C LEU A 38 -6.42 -21.57 12.41
N LEU A 39 -5.42 -20.70 12.23
CA LEU A 39 -4.08 -21.10 11.76
C LEU A 39 -3.42 -22.05 12.76
N GLY A 40 -3.42 -21.69 14.05
CA GLY A 40 -2.83 -22.49 15.10
C GLY A 40 -3.48 -23.88 15.23
N ASN A 41 -4.81 -23.95 15.15
CA ASN A 41 -5.53 -25.21 15.16
C ASN A 41 -5.21 -26.11 13.95
N ALA A 42 -5.18 -25.52 12.75
CA ALA A 42 -4.85 -26.25 11.53
C ALA A 42 -3.39 -26.79 11.57
N MET A 43 -2.44 -25.96 11.99
CA MET A 43 -1.04 -26.36 12.14
C MET A 43 -0.85 -27.45 13.20
N ALA A 44 -1.66 -27.44 14.28
CA ALA A 44 -1.61 -28.48 15.31
C ALA A 44 -2.24 -29.82 14.86
N GLN A 45 -3.17 -29.79 13.91
CA GLN A 45 -3.85 -31.00 13.42
C GLN A 45 -3.07 -31.76 12.34
N SER A 46 -2.19 -31.10 11.61
CA SER A 46 -1.46 -31.72 10.49
C SER A 46 -0.11 -31.06 10.26
N GLU A 47 0.93 -31.88 10.20
CA GLU A 47 2.27 -31.44 9.78
C GLU A 47 2.32 -31.02 8.30
N GLN A 48 1.29 -31.33 7.52
CA GLN A 48 1.16 -30.93 6.11
C GLN A 48 0.51 -29.56 5.94
N THR A 49 0.01 -28.97 7.03
CA THR A 49 -0.55 -27.61 6.98
C THR A 49 0.55 -26.61 6.68
N SER A 50 0.30 -25.77 5.69
CA SER A 50 1.20 -24.67 5.34
C SER A 50 0.46 -23.34 5.36
N VAL A 51 1.14 -22.32 5.89
CA VAL A 51 0.65 -20.95 5.95
C VAL A 51 1.61 -20.06 5.17
N LEU A 52 1.11 -19.43 4.10
CA LEU A 52 1.84 -18.44 3.33
C LEU A 52 1.19 -17.06 3.58
N ILE A 53 1.97 -16.17 4.13
CA ILE A 53 1.58 -14.78 4.35
C ILE A 53 2.43 -13.90 3.43
N VAL A 54 1.79 -13.10 2.59
CA VAL A 54 2.45 -12.20 1.64
C VAL A 54 1.99 -10.78 1.90
N GLY A 55 2.93 -9.85 1.89
CA GLY A 55 2.65 -8.43 2.07
C GLY A 55 3.90 -7.57 1.95
N ASP A 56 3.70 -6.27 1.96
CA ASP A 56 4.76 -5.29 1.92
C ASP A 56 4.48 -4.16 2.90
N ILE A 57 5.23 -4.10 4.00
CA ILE A 57 5.05 -3.08 5.05
C ILE A 57 5.11 -1.64 4.51
N LYS A 58 5.84 -1.41 3.41
CA LYS A 58 5.95 -0.11 2.74
C LYS A 58 4.64 0.33 2.08
N GLN A 59 3.72 -0.61 1.82
CA GLN A 59 2.41 -0.38 1.23
C GLN A 59 1.29 -0.25 2.27
N SER A 60 1.59 -0.32 3.57
CA SER A 60 0.61 -0.15 4.63
C SER A 60 0.14 1.29 4.71
N ILE A 61 -1.02 1.58 4.14
CA ILE A 61 -1.63 2.92 4.08
C ILE A 61 -3.01 2.98 4.76
N TYR A 62 -3.48 1.87 5.32
CA TYR A 62 -4.83 1.75 5.91
C TYR A 62 -4.84 1.78 7.45
N ARG A 63 -3.87 2.45 8.09
CA ARG A 63 -3.84 2.61 9.55
C ARG A 63 -5.12 3.25 10.12
N TRP A 64 -5.73 4.17 9.38
CA TRP A 64 -7.00 4.80 9.73
C TRP A 64 -8.20 3.84 9.74
N ARG A 65 -8.08 2.66 9.11
CA ARG A 65 -9.05 1.55 9.16
C ARG A 65 -8.65 0.45 10.16
N GLY A 66 -7.59 0.66 10.92
CA GLY A 66 -7.07 -0.28 11.90
C GLY A 66 -5.99 -1.24 11.37
N GLY A 67 -5.54 -1.07 10.12
CA GLY A 67 -4.39 -1.82 9.60
C GLY A 67 -3.15 -1.60 10.47
N ASP A 68 -2.44 -2.68 10.78
CA ASP A 68 -1.29 -2.68 11.66
C ASP A 68 -0.12 -3.44 11.02
N TRP A 69 0.81 -2.69 10.42
CA TRP A 69 1.97 -3.24 9.74
C TRP A 69 2.93 -4.02 10.65
N GLU A 70 2.88 -3.78 11.97
CA GLU A 70 3.71 -4.52 12.94
C GLU A 70 3.33 -5.99 13.02
N ILE A 71 2.09 -6.34 12.65
CA ILE A 71 1.65 -7.73 12.59
C ILE A 71 2.51 -8.47 11.57
N LEU A 72 2.65 -7.93 10.35
CA LEU A 72 3.50 -8.51 9.31
C LEU A 72 4.98 -8.46 9.69
N HIS A 73 5.43 -7.35 10.28
CA HIS A 73 6.85 -7.13 10.57
C HIS A 73 7.40 -8.05 11.64
N ARG A 74 6.64 -8.28 12.73
CA ARG A 74 7.15 -8.99 13.92
C ARG A 74 6.17 -9.99 14.55
N ARG A 75 4.87 -9.63 14.59
CA ARG A 75 3.91 -10.39 15.40
C ARG A 75 3.57 -11.74 14.80
N ALA A 76 3.34 -11.82 13.50
CA ALA A 76 2.92 -13.04 12.82
C ALA A 76 3.93 -14.18 13.03
N ALA A 77 5.21 -13.94 12.78
CA ALA A 77 6.25 -14.96 13.00
C ALA A 77 6.34 -15.39 14.46
N ARG A 78 6.30 -14.43 15.40
CA ARG A 78 6.35 -14.72 16.84
C ARG A 78 5.14 -15.53 17.32
N GLU A 79 3.93 -15.18 16.87
CA GLU A 79 2.68 -15.78 17.35
C GLU A 79 2.37 -17.12 16.66
N LEU A 80 2.88 -17.36 15.44
CA LEU A 80 2.83 -18.68 14.78
C LEU A 80 3.97 -19.61 15.17
N GLY A 81 5.02 -19.10 15.83
CA GLY A 81 6.21 -19.84 16.25
C GLY A 81 7.41 -19.53 15.37
N GLU A 82 8.36 -18.79 15.89
CA GLU A 82 9.58 -18.37 15.16
C GLU A 82 10.39 -19.54 14.60
N ALA A 83 10.45 -20.66 15.34
CA ALA A 83 11.17 -21.86 14.90
C ALA A 83 10.52 -22.56 13.68
N SER A 84 9.24 -22.28 13.42
CA SER A 84 8.45 -22.88 12.33
C SER A 84 8.19 -21.89 11.20
N THR A 85 8.73 -20.67 11.28
CA THR A 85 8.48 -19.59 10.35
C THR A 85 9.77 -19.19 9.64
N GLU A 86 9.70 -19.09 8.32
CA GLU A 86 10.76 -18.56 7.47
C GLU A 86 10.29 -17.25 6.83
N THR A 87 11.10 -16.21 6.92
CA THR A 87 10.83 -14.93 6.25
C THR A 87 11.69 -14.80 5.01
N ILE A 88 11.06 -14.66 3.86
CA ILE A 88 11.74 -14.51 2.57
C ILE A 88 11.48 -13.11 2.02
N HIS A 89 12.55 -12.36 1.77
CA HIS A 89 12.48 -11.05 1.14
C HIS A 89 12.58 -11.15 -0.38
N LEU A 90 11.56 -10.66 -1.09
CA LEU A 90 11.53 -10.64 -2.55
C LEU A 90 12.34 -9.45 -3.07
N LYS A 91 13.57 -9.72 -3.52
CA LYS A 91 14.52 -8.70 -3.99
C LYS A 91 14.37 -8.34 -5.46
N GLU A 92 13.57 -9.08 -6.22
CA GLU A 92 13.45 -8.91 -7.67
C GLU A 92 12.16 -8.20 -8.05
N ASN A 93 12.27 -7.16 -8.87
CA ASN A 93 11.15 -6.41 -9.41
C ASN A 93 10.95 -6.72 -10.90
N PHE A 94 9.86 -7.41 -11.21
CA PHE A 94 9.45 -7.78 -12.57
C PHE A 94 8.46 -6.79 -13.20
N ARG A 95 7.95 -5.84 -12.42
CA ARG A 95 6.91 -4.89 -12.84
C ARG A 95 7.51 -3.67 -13.54
N SER A 96 8.52 -3.07 -12.94
CA SER A 96 9.01 -1.75 -13.32
C SER A 96 10.34 -1.79 -14.06
N LEU A 97 10.55 -0.79 -14.92
CA LEU A 97 11.81 -0.61 -15.64
C LEU A 97 12.93 -0.12 -14.69
N PRO A 98 14.21 -0.35 -15.02
CA PRO A 98 15.35 -0.12 -14.13
C PRO A 98 15.41 1.27 -13.49
N LEU A 99 15.25 2.34 -14.26
CA LEU A 99 15.32 3.72 -13.70
C LEU A 99 14.20 4.00 -12.67
N VAL A 100 13.01 3.36 -12.82
CA VAL A 100 11.93 3.51 -11.85
C VAL A 100 12.28 2.78 -10.55
N VAL A 101 12.84 1.57 -10.65
CA VAL A 101 13.27 0.79 -9.49
C VAL A 101 14.41 1.51 -8.76
N GLU A 102 15.42 2.00 -9.48
CA GLU A 102 16.54 2.74 -8.90
C GLU A 102 16.06 4.02 -8.19
N PHE A 103 15.16 4.77 -8.84
CA PHE A 103 14.58 5.96 -8.22
C PHE A 103 13.87 5.62 -6.91
N ASN A 104 13.03 4.58 -6.91
CA ASN A 104 12.29 4.14 -5.72
C ASN A 104 13.24 3.71 -4.60
N ASN A 105 14.26 2.91 -4.90
CA ASN A 105 15.27 2.49 -3.94
C ASN A 105 15.95 3.69 -3.27
N ARG A 106 16.39 4.65 -4.07
CA ARG A 106 17.06 5.86 -3.58
C ARG A 106 16.11 6.76 -2.78
N MET A 107 14.90 6.97 -3.28
CA MET A 107 13.89 7.80 -2.62
C MET A 107 13.51 7.21 -1.26
N ILE A 108 13.15 5.93 -1.21
CA ILE A 108 12.77 5.26 0.03
C ILE A 108 13.92 5.29 1.03
N GLY A 109 15.14 4.96 0.61
CA GLY A 109 16.31 5.01 1.49
C GLY A 109 16.53 6.39 2.11
N LYS A 110 16.37 7.47 1.32
CA LYS A 110 16.52 8.85 1.82
C LYS A 110 15.39 9.27 2.77
N VAL A 111 14.14 8.88 2.46
CA VAL A 111 12.99 9.17 3.33
C VAL A 111 13.16 8.44 4.66
N VAL A 112 13.50 7.16 4.64
CA VAL A 112 13.72 6.36 5.86
C VAL A 112 14.84 6.94 6.71
N GLU A 113 15.98 7.31 6.12
CA GLU A 113 17.09 7.95 6.82
C GLU A 113 16.67 9.25 7.52
N SER A 114 15.92 10.10 6.81
CA SER A 114 15.42 11.37 7.32
C SER A 114 14.42 11.19 8.45
N ASP A 115 13.42 10.32 8.23
CA ASP A 115 12.32 10.12 9.16
C ASP A 115 12.79 9.37 10.42
N ASN A 116 13.71 8.41 10.28
CA ASN A 116 14.30 7.72 11.43
C ASN A 116 15.14 8.68 12.28
N THR A 117 15.86 9.59 11.65
CA THR A 117 16.61 10.64 12.36
C THR A 117 15.65 11.54 13.13
N ALA A 118 14.57 11.99 12.50
CA ALA A 118 13.56 12.84 13.14
C ALA A 118 12.87 12.10 14.30
N LEU A 119 12.52 10.83 14.11
CA LEU A 119 11.95 9.98 15.17
C LEU A 119 12.89 9.88 16.38
N ASN A 120 14.16 9.56 16.15
CA ASN A 120 15.14 9.45 17.22
C ASN A 120 15.34 10.76 17.98
N GLN A 121 15.30 11.91 17.28
CA GLN A 121 15.32 13.23 17.93
C GLN A 121 14.09 13.48 18.80
N LEU A 122 12.89 13.13 18.31
CA LEU A 122 11.65 13.22 19.08
C LEU A 122 11.68 12.32 20.33
N LEU A 123 12.17 11.08 20.18
CA LEU A 123 12.33 10.15 21.30
C LEU A 123 13.32 10.67 22.35
N ALA A 124 14.41 11.32 21.93
CA ALA A 124 15.39 11.90 22.84
C ALA A 124 14.82 13.09 23.62
N GLN A 125 13.93 13.86 23.02
CA GLN A 125 13.29 15.04 23.63
C GLN A 125 12.03 14.69 24.44
N ALA A 126 11.46 13.51 24.25
CA ALA A 126 10.24 13.10 24.93
C ALA A 126 10.49 12.98 26.47
N PRO A 127 9.61 13.54 27.31
CA PRO A 127 9.77 13.43 28.75
C PRO A 127 9.64 11.98 29.21
N PRO A 128 10.34 11.58 30.31
CA PRO A 128 10.37 10.19 30.77
C PRO A 128 8.99 9.59 31.07
N HIS A 129 8.03 10.42 31.49
CA HIS A 129 6.67 9.97 31.80
C HIS A 129 5.79 9.75 30.56
N ALA A 130 6.15 10.32 29.41
CA ALA A 130 5.37 10.17 28.18
C ALA A 130 5.60 8.81 27.49
N LEU A 131 6.78 8.23 27.68
CA LEU A 131 7.15 6.94 27.09
C LEU A 131 8.09 6.21 28.03
N GLY A 132 7.74 4.98 28.42
CA GLY A 132 8.61 4.13 29.23
C GLY A 132 9.93 3.80 28.51
N GLY A 133 11.00 3.56 29.29
CA GLY A 133 12.34 3.31 28.74
C GLY A 133 12.36 2.16 27.72
N LYS A 134 11.67 1.05 28.03
CA LYS A 134 11.56 -0.11 27.13
C LYS A 134 10.87 0.25 25.81
N ALA A 135 9.74 0.94 25.84
CA ALA A 135 9.03 1.37 24.63
C ALA A 135 9.85 2.36 23.80
N ARG A 136 10.68 3.19 24.45
CA ARG A 136 11.59 4.10 23.76
C ARG A 136 12.71 3.35 23.05
N GLU A 137 13.27 2.32 23.65
CA GLU A 137 14.27 1.48 22.99
C GLU A 137 13.68 0.70 21.82
N GLU A 138 12.49 0.15 21.97
CA GLU A 138 11.77 -0.58 20.91
C GLU A 138 11.43 0.30 19.70
N LEU A 139 11.19 1.61 19.93
CA LEU A 139 10.90 2.56 18.85
C LEU A 139 12.16 3.14 18.20
N ARG A 140 13.30 3.07 18.90
CA ARG A 140 14.57 3.55 18.33
C ARG A 140 14.91 2.73 17.10
N ASP A 141 15.29 3.42 16.03
CA ASP A 141 15.69 2.84 14.76
C ASP A 141 14.67 1.89 14.09
N THR A 142 13.43 1.86 14.60
CA THR A 142 12.40 0.94 14.11
C THR A 142 12.08 1.13 12.63
N LEU A 143 12.17 2.37 12.10
CA LEU A 143 11.96 2.63 10.68
C LEU A 143 13.12 2.07 9.85
N GLN A 144 14.35 2.24 10.31
CA GLN A 144 15.52 1.73 9.62
C GLN A 144 15.54 0.20 9.60
N GLU A 145 15.16 -0.44 10.70
CA GLU A 145 15.02 -1.90 10.78
C GLU A 145 13.92 -2.42 9.84
N ALA A 146 12.74 -1.79 9.89
CA ALA A 146 11.59 -2.20 9.10
C ALA A 146 11.83 -2.09 7.57
N TYR A 147 12.70 -1.17 7.16
CA TYR A 147 13.00 -0.91 5.75
C TYR A 147 14.42 -1.34 5.32
N CYS A 148 15.15 -2.13 6.14
CA CYS A 148 16.51 -2.54 5.84
C CYS A 148 16.64 -3.29 4.50
N GLU A 149 15.64 -4.10 4.13
CA GLU A 149 15.58 -4.90 2.89
C GLU A 149 14.69 -4.25 1.80
N HIS A 150 14.56 -2.91 1.79
CA HIS A 150 13.68 -2.21 0.84
C HIS A 150 14.17 -2.22 -0.60
N ALA A 151 15.47 -2.38 -0.83
CA ALA A 151 16.07 -2.26 -2.15
C ALA A 151 15.73 -3.48 -3.04
N GLN A 152 15.31 -3.20 -4.26
CA GLN A 152 14.97 -4.21 -5.25
C GLN A 152 15.88 -4.11 -6.48
N SER A 153 16.03 -5.24 -7.18
CA SER A 153 16.73 -5.35 -8.47
C SER A 153 15.73 -5.46 -9.61
N ALA A 154 15.83 -4.59 -10.61
CA ALA A 154 14.95 -4.66 -11.76
C ALA A 154 15.26 -5.88 -12.63
N ARG A 155 14.24 -6.69 -12.91
CA ARG A 155 14.31 -7.83 -13.85
C ARG A 155 13.61 -7.54 -15.17
N LYS A 156 12.72 -6.58 -15.20
CA LYS A 156 12.04 -6.18 -16.42
C LYS A 156 13.01 -5.54 -17.40
N LYS A 157 13.07 -6.11 -18.60
CA LYS A 157 13.83 -5.56 -19.72
C LYS A 157 12.87 -4.83 -20.67
N GLY A 158 13.32 -3.76 -21.29
CA GLY A 158 12.57 -3.00 -22.28
C GLY A 158 13.52 -2.26 -23.21
N LEU A 159 12.99 -1.69 -24.27
CA LEU A 159 13.76 -0.87 -25.23
C LEU A 159 14.37 0.37 -24.55
N HIS A 160 13.77 0.83 -23.46
CA HIS A 160 14.21 1.97 -22.69
C HIS A 160 14.35 1.59 -21.20
N PRO A 161 15.28 2.23 -20.47
CA PRO A 161 15.50 1.93 -19.05
C PRO A 161 14.38 2.42 -18.13
N GLY A 162 13.39 3.11 -18.66
CA GLY A 162 12.33 3.80 -17.92
C GLY A 162 12.56 5.31 -17.86
N TYR A 163 11.67 6.01 -17.19
CA TYR A 163 11.75 7.45 -17.05
C TYR A 163 11.10 7.91 -15.75
N VAL A 164 11.76 8.79 -15.02
CA VAL A 164 11.23 9.48 -13.85
C VAL A 164 11.44 10.98 -14.04
N ASN A 165 10.41 11.77 -13.79
CA ASN A 165 10.47 13.22 -13.85
C ASN A 165 9.81 13.82 -12.61
N ILE A 166 10.51 14.73 -11.95
CA ILE A 166 10.01 15.51 -10.83
C ILE A 166 9.91 16.97 -11.31
N THR A 167 8.74 17.55 -11.15
CA THR A 167 8.50 18.95 -11.53
C THR A 167 7.91 19.70 -10.34
N HIS A 168 8.56 20.77 -9.95
CA HIS A 168 8.00 21.74 -9.01
C HIS A 168 7.21 22.80 -9.77
N TYR A 169 6.06 23.16 -9.25
CA TYR A 169 5.20 24.20 -9.85
C TYR A 169 4.60 25.06 -8.72
N ALA A 170 4.35 26.33 -9.05
CA ALA A 170 3.56 27.21 -8.20
C ALA A 170 2.13 27.27 -8.77
N GLY A 171 1.14 27.02 -7.91
CA GLY A 171 -0.27 26.97 -8.33
C GLY A 171 -0.70 25.58 -8.80
N GLU A 172 -1.53 25.51 -9.86
CA GLU A 172 -2.06 24.25 -10.35
C GLU A 172 -1.03 23.47 -11.20
N PRO A 173 -1.00 22.12 -11.09
CA PRO A 173 -0.11 21.31 -11.90
C PRO A 173 -0.46 21.42 -13.39
N PRO A 174 0.53 21.48 -14.30
CA PRO A 174 0.32 21.55 -15.74
C PRO A 174 -0.12 20.19 -16.31
N LEU A 175 -1.26 19.67 -15.82
CA LEU A 175 -1.75 18.32 -16.11
C LEU A 175 -2.06 18.11 -17.59
N ILE A 176 -2.80 19.06 -18.19
CA ILE A 176 -3.25 18.96 -19.58
C ILE A 176 -2.06 18.96 -20.54
N GLU A 177 -1.08 19.82 -20.30
CA GLU A 177 0.15 19.89 -21.10
C GLU A 177 0.95 18.59 -20.99
N ARG A 178 0.99 17.99 -19.81
CA ARG A 178 1.64 16.68 -19.61
C ARG A 178 0.93 15.58 -20.37
N ILE A 179 -0.39 15.51 -20.33
CA ILE A 179 -1.17 14.52 -21.08
C ILE A 179 -0.96 14.71 -22.58
N LYS A 180 -1.02 15.94 -23.08
CA LYS A 180 -0.72 16.24 -24.50
C LYS A 180 0.68 15.75 -24.90
N ALA A 181 1.68 16.05 -24.08
CA ALA A 181 3.05 15.63 -24.35
C ALA A 181 3.20 14.09 -24.39
N LEU A 182 2.50 13.37 -23.51
CA LEU A 182 2.51 11.91 -23.50
C LEU A 182 1.77 11.32 -24.70
N VAL A 183 0.60 11.85 -25.03
CA VAL A 183 -0.17 11.42 -26.23
C VAL A 183 0.64 11.66 -27.50
N ASN A 184 1.33 12.81 -27.63
CA ASN A 184 2.19 13.10 -28.78
C ASN A 184 3.42 12.14 -28.85
N LYS A 185 3.82 11.53 -27.73
CA LYS A 185 4.85 10.48 -27.70
C LYS A 185 4.28 9.08 -27.96
N GLY A 186 2.98 8.96 -28.23
CA GLY A 186 2.33 7.68 -28.55
C GLY A 186 1.74 6.93 -27.36
N PHE A 187 1.75 7.50 -26.15
CA PHE A 187 1.07 6.90 -25.01
C PHE A 187 -0.45 7.05 -25.17
N ARG A 188 -1.19 6.00 -24.89
CA ARG A 188 -2.66 6.03 -24.92
C ARG A 188 -3.21 6.50 -23.58
N PRO A 189 -4.30 7.25 -23.53
CA PRO A 189 -4.94 7.68 -22.28
C PRO A 189 -5.19 6.52 -21.30
N LYS A 190 -5.60 5.35 -21.80
CA LYS A 190 -5.82 4.16 -20.96
C LYS A 190 -4.55 3.58 -20.28
N ASP A 191 -3.38 3.99 -20.72
CA ASP A 191 -2.09 3.58 -20.15
C ASP A 191 -1.60 4.60 -19.10
N MET A 192 -2.41 5.64 -18.79
CA MET A 192 -2.09 6.71 -17.85
C MET A 192 -2.92 6.59 -16.58
N MET A 193 -2.27 6.73 -15.43
CA MET A 193 -2.91 6.82 -14.12
C MET A 193 -2.47 8.12 -13.43
N ILE A 194 -3.42 8.82 -12.82
CA ILE A 194 -3.18 10.05 -12.06
C ILE A 194 -3.48 9.76 -10.60
N LEU A 195 -2.48 9.86 -9.75
CA LEU A 195 -2.61 9.71 -8.31
C LEU A 195 -2.70 11.08 -7.65
N VAL A 196 -3.63 11.21 -6.73
CA VAL A 196 -3.90 12.45 -5.99
C VAL A 196 -3.92 12.18 -4.49
N ARG A 197 -3.73 13.22 -3.68
CA ARG A 197 -3.69 13.08 -2.22
C ARG A 197 -5.09 12.92 -1.60
N SER A 198 -6.10 13.56 -2.17
CA SER A 198 -7.46 13.58 -1.61
C SER A 198 -8.53 13.37 -2.70
N GLY A 199 -9.72 12.93 -2.30
CA GLY A 199 -10.88 12.83 -3.20
C GLY A 199 -11.25 14.18 -3.82
N THR A 200 -11.14 15.26 -3.07
CA THR A 200 -11.38 16.63 -3.58
C THR A 200 -10.43 16.97 -4.73
N ASP A 201 -9.16 16.59 -4.63
CA ASP A 201 -8.19 16.79 -5.73
C ASP A 201 -8.54 15.89 -6.92
N GLY A 202 -9.01 14.66 -6.65
CA GLY A 202 -9.53 13.75 -7.68
C GLY A 202 -10.67 14.36 -8.49
N THR A 203 -11.64 14.97 -7.81
CA THR A 203 -12.77 15.65 -8.44
C THR A 203 -12.32 16.84 -9.29
N LYS A 204 -11.38 17.66 -8.78
CA LYS A 204 -10.80 18.78 -9.56
C LYS A 204 -10.10 18.28 -10.84
N VAL A 205 -9.26 17.26 -10.70
CA VAL A 205 -8.56 16.65 -11.83
C VAL A 205 -9.55 16.07 -12.85
N ALA A 206 -10.56 15.33 -12.39
CA ALA A 206 -11.59 14.77 -13.26
C ALA A 206 -12.36 15.86 -14.03
N SER A 207 -12.77 16.93 -13.33
CA SER A 207 -13.46 18.06 -13.94
C SER A 207 -12.60 18.75 -15.01
N ALA A 208 -11.33 19.01 -14.71
CA ALA A 208 -10.39 19.62 -15.67
C ALA A 208 -10.20 18.74 -16.92
N LEU A 209 -10.12 17.43 -16.75
CA LEU A 209 -10.00 16.47 -17.86
C LEU A 209 -11.27 16.40 -18.71
N LEU A 210 -12.44 16.39 -18.09
CA LEU A 210 -13.73 16.40 -18.80
C LEU A 210 -13.94 17.70 -19.57
N ASP A 211 -13.59 18.84 -18.98
CA ASP A 211 -13.66 20.14 -19.67
C ASP A 211 -12.68 20.21 -20.83
N PHE A 212 -11.48 19.70 -20.68
CA PHE A 212 -10.53 19.59 -21.78
C PHE A 212 -11.08 18.71 -22.90
N LYS A 213 -11.65 17.53 -22.58
CA LYS A 213 -12.30 16.63 -23.55
C LYS A 213 -13.43 17.34 -24.33
N ARG A 214 -14.28 18.10 -23.64
CA ARG A 214 -15.41 18.84 -24.26
C ARG A 214 -14.94 19.91 -25.24
N ARG A 215 -13.85 20.61 -24.93
CA ARG A 215 -13.30 21.69 -25.74
C ARG A 215 -12.39 21.23 -26.88
N ASN A 216 -12.01 19.95 -26.87
CA ASN A 216 -11.04 19.40 -27.81
C ASN A 216 -11.73 18.46 -28.80
N THR A 217 -11.57 18.76 -30.09
CA THR A 217 -12.14 17.95 -31.18
C THR A 217 -11.21 16.85 -31.69
N ASP A 218 -9.94 16.88 -31.32
CA ASP A 218 -8.93 15.89 -31.75
C ASP A 218 -9.30 14.49 -31.22
N PRO A 219 -9.48 13.50 -32.11
CA PRO A 219 -9.84 12.13 -31.73
C PRO A 219 -8.86 11.48 -30.73
N ARG A 220 -7.59 11.90 -30.71
CA ARG A 220 -6.57 11.37 -29.79
C ARG A 220 -6.89 11.65 -28.32
N TYR A 221 -7.72 12.66 -28.05
CA TYR A 221 -8.14 13.06 -26.70
C TYR A 221 -9.57 12.63 -26.36
N ARG A 222 -10.13 11.69 -27.12
CA ARG A 222 -11.40 11.03 -26.77
C ARG A 222 -11.11 9.90 -25.80
N PHE A 223 -11.19 10.17 -24.51
CA PHE A 223 -10.96 9.20 -23.43
C PHE A 223 -12.04 9.34 -22.36
N ASP A 224 -12.21 8.31 -21.58
CA ASP A 224 -13.05 8.32 -20.39
C ASP A 224 -12.18 8.50 -19.15
N VAL A 225 -12.74 9.21 -18.16
CA VAL A 225 -12.12 9.42 -16.84
C VAL A 225 -12.82 8.51 -15.86
N MET A 226 -12.07 7.58 -15.29
CA MET A 226 -12.57 6.72 -14.22
C MET A 226 -12.04 7.23 -12.89
N THR A 227 -12.94 7.55 -11.95
CA THR A 227 -12.59 7.88 -10.58
C THR A 227 -13.28 6.90 -9.64
N GLN A 228 -12.77 6.77 -8.43
CA GLN A 228 -13.39 5.92 -7.42
C GLN A 228 -14.81 6.42 -7.08
N GLU A 229 -15.02 7.74 -7.07
CA GLU A 229 -16.31 8.38 -6.82
C GLU A 229 -17.28 8.25 -8.00
N ALA A 230 -16.80 8.10 -9.23
CA ALA A 230 -17.66 7.89 -10.40
C ALA A 230 -18.46 6.57 -10.31
N LEU A 231 -18.08 5.68 -9.43
CA LEU A 231 -18.79 4.42 -9.14
C LEU A 231 -19.87 4.60 -8.06
N ILE A 232 -19.92 5.74 -7.37
CA ILE A 232 -20.90 6.02 -6.31
C ILE A 232 -22.07 6.80 -6.92
N VAL A 233 -23.12 6.09 -7.30
CA VAL A 233 -24.33 6.67 -7.90
C VAL A 233 -25.00 7.70 -6.97
N GLY A 234 -24.89 7.55 -5.65
CA GLY A 234 -25.49 8.46 -4.65
C GLY A 234 -24.87 9.85 -4.58
N THR A 235 -23.69 10.08 -5.14
CA THR A 235 -23.01 11.40 -5.13
C THR A 235 -23.24 12.20 -6.40
N ALA A 236 -23.89 11.63 -7.41
CA ALA A 236 -24.21 12.34 -8.62
C ALA A 236 -25.32 13.39 -8.33
N PRO A 237 -25.21 14.65 -8.83
CA PRO A 237 -26.21 15.68 -8.59
C PRO A 237 -27.63 15.27 -8.99
N ILE A 238 -27.75 14.45 -10.05
CA ILE A 238 -29.03 13.92 -10.53
C ILE A 238 -29.62 12.91 -9.52
N SER A 239 -28.80 12.04 -8.94
CA SER A 239 -29.29 11.07 -7.94
C SER A 239 -29.68 11.75 -6.64
N SER A 240 -29.00 12.80 -6.22
CA SER A 240 -29.39 13.60 -5.05
C SER A 240 -30.74 14.30 -5.26
N PHE A 241 -31.05 14.69 -6.51
CA PHE A 241 -32.33 15.30 -6.85
C PHE A 241 -33.50 14.30 -6.92
N VAL A 242 -33.21 13.03 -7.25
CA VAL A 242 -34.23 11.97 -7.34
C VAL A 242 -34.54 11.37 -5.97
N ILE A 243 -33.60 11.43 -5.01
CA ILE A 243 -33.72 10.85 -3.66
C ILE A 243 -34.28 11.88 -2.65
N ALA A 244 -34.26 13.16 -2.97
CA ALA A 244 -34.86 14.24 -2.16
C ALA A 244 -36.36 14.41 -2.45
#